data_0c19b927bd21c46b124f184eda087c3a
#
_entry.id   0c19b927bd21c46b124f184eda087c3a
#
_cell.length_a   1.000
_cell.length_b   1.000
_cell.length_c   1.000
_cell.angle_alpha   90.00
_cell.angle_beta   90.00
_cell.angle_gamma   90.00
#
_symmetry.space_group_name_H-M   'P 1'
#
loop_
_entity.id
_entity.type
_entity.pdbx_description
1 polymer ?
#
loop_
_entity_poly.entity_id
_entity_poly.type
_entity_poly.pdbx_seq_one_letter_code
_entity_poly.pdbx_strand_id
1 'polypeptide(L)'
;MNIAFDAKRITHNATGLGNYSRFVLDTLTEFRPENRYLLFSPSTGDPTLYKRLLTHRSVRLITPHRALAFAGGNIWRNFSVPSRCRDEQVDLFHGLTNELPIGLYRAQRIGTVVTIHDLAFIRYPQFYKPIDRMLYRKKYGASARHADHVITVSEQTRRDVIDIFGIEEERVTTVYQGCSEAFAAVTPEEVVTARKTLGLPDRYILFVGSIEERKNLALIVEALSQLQDKDVHLVAVGRKTPYVNTVVDRARRLGVLSRLHLLHGVGSLLLPGIYAGAKVFVYPSRFEGFGIPIIEALNAGVPVIGATGSCLEEAGGPSSLYTDPNNATMLAAMIDRVLIDISLRQKMIDDGRSYVERFTPKRLACDLSAVYENVLLTYE
;
A
#
# COMPACT_ATOMS: atom_id res chain seq x y z
N MET A 1 -14.50 -20.82 -8.44
CA MET A 1 -13.68 -20.23 -9.53
C MET A 1 -12.22 -20.64 -9.39
N ASN A 2 -11.52 -20.83 -10.50
CA ASN A 2 -10.07 -21.01 -10.56
C ASN A 2 -9.44 -19.65 -10.91
N ILE A 3 -8.90 -18.96 -9.92
CA ILE A 3 -8.38 -17.59 -10.07
C ILE A 3 -6.84 -17.65 -10.07
N ALA A 4 -6.24 -17.12 -11.12
CA ALA A 4 -4.78 -17.03 -11.24
C ALA A 4 -4.27 -15.64 -10.94
N PHE A 5 -3.06 -15.55 -10.37
CA PHE A 5 -2.40 -14.30 -10.01
C PHE A 5 -0.99 -14.22 -10.54
N ASP A 6 -0.55 -13.04 -10.98
CA ASP A 6 0.87 -12.74 -11.14
C ASP A 6 1.51 -12.62 -9.75
N ALA A 7 2.20 -13.68 -9.33
CA ALA A 7 2.74 -13.82 -7.99
C ALA A 7 4.20 -13.35 -7.85
N LYS A 8 4.80 -12.72 -8.87
CA LYS A 8 6.19 -12.24 -8.79
C LYS A 8 6.40 -11.33 -7.57
N ARG A 9 5.44 -10.45 -7.26
CA ARG A 9 5.55 -9.56 -6.09
C ARG A 9 5.29 -10.29 -4.77
N ILE A 10 4.45 -11.30 -4.77
CA ILE A 10 4.18 -12.14 -3.60
C ILE A 10 5.47 -12.82 -3.13
N THR A 11 6.23 -13.37 -4.08
CA THR A 11 7.39 -14.24 -3.80
C THR A 11 8.73 -13.50 -3.69
N HIS A 12 8.86 -12.27 -4.26
CA HIS A 12 10.14 -11.57 -4.37
C HIS A 12 10.15 -10.16 -3.78
N ASN A 13 9.03 -9.67 -3.26
CA ASN A 13 8.94 -8.28 -2.82
C ASN A 13 8.47 -8.15 -1.37
N ALA A 14 9.34 -7.66 -0.49
CA ALA A 14 9.05 -7.41 0.92
C ALA A 14 8.48 -5.99 1.19
N THR A 15 8.22 -5.18 0.15
CA THR A 15 7.73 -3.80 0.28
C THR A 15 6.23 -3.68 -0.06
N GLY A 16 5.69 -2.47 -0.13
CA GLY A 16 4.25 -2.18 -0.24
C GLY A 16 3.48 -3.03 -1.25
N LEU A 17 3.95 -3.14 -2.51
CA LEU A 17 3.26 -3.95 -3.53
C LEU A 17 3.23 -5.45 -3.19
N GLY A 18 4.31 -5.97 -2.59
CA GLY A 18 4.35 -7.36 -2.13
C GLY A 18 3.42 -7.59 -0.94
N ASN A 19 3.41 -6.66 0.02
CA ASN A 19 2.52 -6.70 1.18
C ASN A 19 1.05 -6.66 0.75
N TYR A 20 0.70 -5.74 -0.16
CA TYR A 20 -0.63 -5.70 -0.75
C TYR A 20 -1.03 -7.03 -1.40
N SER A 21 -0.16 -7.57 -2.25
CA SER A 21 -0.47 -8.81 -2.97
C SER A 21 -0.68 -10.00 -2.02
N ARG A 22 0.10 -10.10 -0.95
CA ARG A 22 -0.08 -11.13 0.08
C ARG A 22 -1.35 -10.90 0.89
N PHE A 23 -1.62 -9.64 1.28
CA PHE A 23 -2.84 -9.27 2.00
C PHE A 23 -4.10 -9.61 1.21
N VAL A 24 -4.13 -9.33 -0.11
CA VAL A 24 -5.24 -9.74 -0.99
C VAL A 24 -5.43 -11.25 -0.96
N LEU A 25 -4.35 -12.02 -1.07
CA LEU A 25 -4.43 -13.49 -1.05
C LEU A 25 -4.87 -14.04 0.32
N ASP A 26 -4.29 -13.54 1.41
CA ASP A 26 -4.73 -13.91 2.78
C ASP A 26 -6.24 -13.64 2.94
N THR A 27 -6.69 -12.45 2.51
CA THR A 27 -8.10 -12.05 2.57
C THR A 27 -9.01 -12.95 1.74
N LEU A 28 -8.64 -13.24 0.48
CA LEU A 28 -9.44 -14.10 -0.39
C LEU A 28 -9.47 -15.55 0.12
N THR A 29 -8.38 -16.07 0.63
CA THR A 29 -8.34 -17.45 1.18
C THR A 29 -9.18 -17.59 2.45
N GLU A 30 -9.33 -16.54 3.23
CA GLU A 30 -10.13 -16.51 4.45
C GLU A 30 -11.63 -16.34 4.13
N PHE A 31 -11.99 -15.38 3.27
CA PHE A 31 -13.40 -15.00 3.05
C PHE A 31 -14.03 -15.63 1.81
N ARG A 32 -13.24 -16.28 0.94
CA ARG A 32 -13.68 -17.01 -0.26
C ARG A 32 -12.94 -18.34 -0.40
N PRO A 33 -13.00 -19.23 0.62
CA PRO A 33 -12.25 -20.49 0.64
C PRO A 33 -12.71 -21.51 -0.41
N GLU A 34 -13.88 -21.30 -1.00
CA GLU A 34 -14.45 -22.14 -2.07
C GLU A 34 -13.71 -21.98 -3.42
N ASN A 35 -12.97 -20.88 -3.59
CA ASN A 35 -12.20 -20.64 -4.80
C ASN A 35 -10.84 -21.31 -4.76
N ARG A 36 -10.26 -21.61 -5.93
CA ARG A 36 -8.90 -22.10 -6.10
C ARG A 36 -8.00 -20.97 -6.56
N TYR A 37 -6.85 -20.79 -5.92
CA TYR A 37 -5.93 -19.68 -6.15
C TYR A 37 -4.59 -20.19 -6.69
N LEU A 38 -4.24 -19.81 -7.92
CA LEU A 38 -3.06 -20.26 -8.64
C LEU A 38 -2.04 -19.12 -8.74
N LEU A 39 -0.90 -19.27 -8.07
CA LEU A 39 0.13 -18.25 -7.96
C LEU A 39 1.21 -18.48 -9.01
N PHE A 40 1.20 -17.74 -10.12
CA PHE A 40 2.18 -17.83 -11.18
C PHE A 40 3.41 -16.96 -10.87
N SER A 41 4.55 -17.59 -10.57
CA SER A 41 5.79 -16.88 -10.26
C SER A 41 6.95 -17.36 -11.12
N PRO A 42 7.87 -16.45 -11.54
CA PRO A 42 9.04 -16.84 -12.35
C PRO A 42 10.03 -17.73 -11.61
N SER A 43 9.97 -17.77 -10.29
CA SER A 43 10.74 -18.69 -9.43
C SER A 43 10.10 -18.74 -8.04
N THR A 44 10.64 -19.57 -7.15
CA THR A 44 10.16 -19.68 -5.76
C THR A 44 10.41 -18.41 -4.93
N GLY A 45 11.39 -17.58 -5.31
CA GLY A 45 11.75 -16.38 -4.56
C GLY A 45 12.12 -16.67 -3.11
N ASP A 46 11.66 -15.81 -2.18
CA ASP A 46 11.86 -15.97 -0.74
C ASP A 46 10.62 -16.62 -0.08
N PRO A 47 10.70 -17.91 0.30
CA PRO A 47 9.57 -18.61 0.93
C PRO A 47 9.11 -17.99 2.26
N THR A 48 9.96 -17.25 2.96
CA THR A 48 9.60 -16.62 4.24
C THR A 48 8.47 -15.60 4.07
N LEU A 49 8.33 -15.03 2.88
CA LEU A 49 7.31 -14.04 2.57
C LEU A 49 5.91 -14.64 2.39
N TYR A 50 5.79 -15.91 1.96
CA TYR A 50 4.50 -16.46 1.51
C TYR A 50 4.21 -17.89 1.97
N LYS A 51 5.09 -18.54 2.73
CA LYS A 51 4.88 -19.92 3.22
C LYS A 51 3.53 -20.11 3.92
N ARG A 52 3.03 -19.07 4.61
CA ARG A 52 1.72 -19.08 5.26
C ARG A 52 0.59 -19.25 4.23
N LEU A 53 0.64 -18.60 3.08
CA LEU A 53 -0.36 -18.75 2.01
C LEU A 53 -0.44 -20.19 1.52
N LEU A 54 0.68 -20.90 1.44
CA LEU A 54 0.73 -22.28 0.95
C LEU A 54 0.20 -23.32 1.98
N THR A 55 -0.13 -22.91 3.20
CA THR A 55 -0.82 -23.79 4.15
C THR A 55 -2.29 -23.99 3.79
N HIS A 56 -2.88 -23.08 3.01
CA HIS A 56 -4.25 -23.21 2.53
C HIS A 56 -4.31 -24.18 1.34
N ARG A 57 -5.17 -25.19 1.43
CA ARG A 57 -5.34 -26.21 0.38
C ARG A 57 -5.82 -25.64 -0.96
N SER A 58 -6.49 -24.49 -0.92
CA SER A 58 -6.96 -23.76 -2.11
C SER A 58 -5.85 -23.02 -2.86
N VAL A 59 -4.65 -22.88 -2.29
CA VAL A 59 -3.54 -22.11 -2.87
C VAL A 59 -2.45 -23.01 -3.42
N ARG A 60 -2.04 -22.78 -4.67
CA ARG A 60 -0.94 -23.50 -5.31
C ARG A 60 0.03 -22.55 -6.00
N LEU A 61 1.33 -22.71 -5.73
CA LEU A 61 2.39 -21.99 -6.43
C LEU A 61 2.76 -22.75 -7.72
N ILE A 62 2.79 -22.01 -8.85
CA ILE A 62 3.19 -22.52 -10.16
C ILE A 62 4.42 -21.76 -10.64
N THR A 63 5.51 -22.49 -10.88
CA THR A 63 6.77 -21.96 -11.37
C THR A 63 7.18 -22.66 -12.68
N PRO A 64 8.08 -22.06 -13.48
CA PRO A 64 8.59 -22.72 -14.67
C PRO A 64 9.30 -24.02 -14.35
N HIS A 65 9.19 -25.00 -15.26
CA HIS A 65 10.03 -26.21 -15.20
C HIS A 65 11.51 -25.83 -15.29
N ARG A 66 12.40 -26.59 -14.65
CA ARG A 66 13.86 -26.32 -14.61
C ARG A 66 14.45 -25.98 -15.98
N ALA A 67 14.01 -26.65 -17.04
CA ALA A 67 14.48 -26.41 -18.42
C ALA A 67 14.09 -25.02 -18.97
N LEU A 68 13.00 -24.40 -18.49
CA LEU A 68 12.51 -23.07 -18.92
C LEU A 68 12.98 -21.94 -17.98
N ALA A 69 13.54 -22.28 -16.83
CA ALA A 69 14.06 -21.28 -15.89
C ALA A 69 15.24 -20.48 -16.49
N PHE A 70 16.00 -21.09 -17.42
CA PHE A 70 17.12 -20.44 -18.14
C PHE A 70 16.64 -19.42 -19.20
N ALA A 71 15.39 -19.49 -19.68
CA ALA A 71 14.87 -18.56 -20.70
C ALA A 71 14.58 -17.14 -20.16
N GLY A 72 14.78 -16.90 -18.86
CA GLY A 72 14.47 -15.64 -18.18
C GLY A 72 13.00 -15.53 -17.74
N GLY A 73 12.80 -15.16 -16.48
CA GLY A 73 11.48 -15.13 -15.85
C GLY A 73 10.45 -14.23 -16.53
N ASN A 74 10.88 -13.19 -17.26
CA ASN A 74 9.99 -12.32 -18.02
C ASN A 74 9.45 -12.99 -19.29
N ILE A 75 10.26 -13.83 -19.96
CA ILE A 75 9.82 -14.58 -21.16
C ILE A 75 8.77 -15.60 -20.74
N TRP A 76 9.06 -16.40 -19.72
CA TRP A 76 8.10 -17.37 -19.18
C TRP A 76 6.77 -16.70 -18.77
N ARG A 77 6.84 -15.59 -18.02
CA ARG A 77 5.66 -14.84 -17.58
C ARG A 77 4.79 -14.39 -18.75
N ASN A 78 5.39 -13.88 -19.80
CA ASN A 78 4.64 -13.30 -20.93
C ASN A 78 4.13 -14.33 -21.93
N PHE A 79 4.81 -15.45 -22.12
CA PHE A 79 4.52 -16.38 -23.21
C PHE A 79 4.08 -17.77 -22.75
N SER A 80 4.54 -18.25 -21.59
CA SER A 80 4.15 -19.58 -21.09
C SER A 80 2.96 -19.56 -20.14
N VAL A 81 2.73 -18.45 -19.41
CA VAL A 81 1.60 -18.32 -18.47
C VAL A 81 0.26 -18.55 -19.16
N PRO A 82 -0.03 -18.00 -20.37
CA PRO A 82 -1.33 -18.21 -21.01
C PRO A 82 -1.65 -19.67 -21.34
N SER A 83 -0.68 -20.46 -21.80
CA SER A 83 -0.87 -21.91 -22.03
C SER A 83 -1.11 -22.64 -20.71
N ARG A 84 -0.33 -22.30 -19.67
CA ARG A 84 -0.50 -22.89 -18.35
C ARG A 84 -1.83 -22.56 -17.70
N CYS A 85 -2.36 -21.37 -17.93
CA CYS A 85 -3.71 -21.00 -17.48
C CYS A 85 -4.77 -21.93 -18.11
N ARG A 86 -4.63 -22.28 -19.39
CA ARG A 86 -5.52 -23.26 -20.04
C ARG A 86 -5.38 -24.66 -19.43
N ASP A 87 -4.15 -25.14 -19.26
CA ASP A 87 -3.87 -26.47 -18.65
C ASP A 87 -4.44 -26.59 -17.23
N GLU A 88 -4.45 -25.49 -16.47
CA GLU A 88 -4.96 -25.40 -15.10
C GLU A 88 -6.45 -25.02 -15.04
N GLN A 89 -7.12 -24.87 -16.17
CA GLN A 89 -8.53 -24.47 -16.27
C GLN A 89 -8.83 -23.17 -15.50
N VAL A 90 -8.00 -22.15 -15.73
CA VAL A 90 -8.15 -20.82 -15.11
C VAL A 90 -9.36 -20.11 -15.70
N ASP A 91 -10.27 -19.67 -14.85
CA ASP A 91 -11.43 -18.87 -15.22
C ASP A 91 -11.05 -17.41 -15.36
N LEU A 92 -10.24 -16.89 -14.43
CA LEU A 92 -9.84 -15.49 -14.35
C LEU A 92 -8.37 -15.32 -13.96
N PHE A 93 -7.68 -14.38 -14.61
CA PHE A 93 -6.30 -13.97 -14.26
C PHE A 93 -6.27 -12.54 -13.74
N HIS A 94 -5.73 -12.34 -12.55
CA HIS A 94 -5.57 -11.02 -11.94
C HIS A 94 -4.10 -10.60 -11.83
N GLY A 95 -3.74 -9.53 -12.53
CA GLY A 95 -2.46 -8.83 -12.38
C GLY A 95 -2.51 -7.86 -11.21
N LEU A 96 -2.03 -8.26 -10.05
CA LEU A 96 -2.13 -7.50 -8.79
C LEU A 96 -1.30 -6.20 -8.77
N THR A 97 -0.39 -5.99 -9.71
CA THR A 97 0.60 -4.89 -9.61
C THR A 97 0.90 -4.24 -10.96
N ASN A 98 -0.07 -3.52 -11.49
CA ASN A 98 -0.01 -2.65 -12.67
C ASN A 98 0.23 -3.35 -14.02
N GLU A 99 0.48 -4.64 -14.06
CA GLU A 99 0.84 -5.36 -15.28
C GLU A 99 0.09 -6.68 -15.45
N LEU A 100 -0.27 -6.99 -16.70
CA LEU A 100 -0.69 -8.31 -17.15
C LEU A 100 0.40 -8.93 -18.04
N PRO A 101 0.54 -10.29 -18.07
CA PRO A 101 1.32 -10.97 -19.08
C PRO A 101 0.82 -10.67 -20.50
N ILE A 102 1.70 -10.29 -21.42
CA ILE A 102 1.34 -9.88 -22.79
C ILE A 102 0.57 -10.96 -23.53
N GLY A 103 0.89 -12.24 -23.30
CA GLY A 103 0.19 -13.35 -23.94
C GLY A 103 -1.29 -13.48 -23.54
N LEU A 104 -1.71 -12.85 -22.42
CA LEU A 104 -3.12 -12.83 -22.01
C LEU A 104 -3.95 -11.78 -22.73
N TYR A 105 -3.35 -10.79 -23.40
CA TYR A 105 -4.07 -9.75 -24.15
C TYR A 105 -4.97 -10.30 -25.28
N ARG A 106 -4.76 -11.55 -25.68
CA ARG A 106 -5.52 -12.23 -26.73
C ARG A 106 -6.02 -13.61 -26.30
N ALA A 107 -5.93 -13.91 -25.00
CA ALA A 107 -6.39 -15.19 -24.47
C ALA A 107 -7.92 -15.19 -24.42
N GLN A 108 -8.55 -15.82 -25.40
CA GLN A 108 -9.99 -16.06 -25.39
C GLN A 108 -10.37 -17.00 -24.24
N ARG A 109 -11.48 -16.72 -23.56
CA ARG A 109 -12.08 -17.53 -22.49
C ARG A 109 -11.34 -17.51 -21.14
N ILE A 110 -10.48 -16.54 -20.89
CA ILE A 110 -9.91 -16.30 -19.55
C ILE A 110 -10.19 -14.83 -19.22
N GLY A 111 -11.01 -14.58 -18.22
CA GLY A 111 -11.27 -13.22 -17.73
C GLY A 111 -9.98 -12.57 -17.24
N THR A 112 -9.76 -11.30 -17.54
CA THR A 112 -8.53 -10.59 -17.17
C THR A 112 -8.81 -9.34 -16.36
N VAL A 113 -8.20 -9.26 -15.17
CA VAL A 113 -8.29 -8.10 -14.28
C VAL A 113 -6.89 -7.58 -14.00
N VAL A 114 -6.72 -6.26 -13.95
CA VAL A 114 -5.47 -5.64 -13.51
C VAL A 114 -5.72 -4.60 -12.44
N THR A 115 -4.95 -4.65 -11.32
CA THR A 115 -4.94 -3.57 -10.35
C THR A 115 -3.89 -2.54 -10.72
N ILE A 116 -4.29 -1.28 -10.87
CA ILE A 116 -3.42 -0.12 -11.02
C ILE A 116 -3.35 0.60 -9.66
N HIS A 117 -2.13 0.68 -9.11
CA HIS A 117 -1.92 1.29 -7.79
C HIS A 117 -1.83 2.80 -7.83
N ASP A 118 -1.07 3.33 -8.77
CA ASP A 118 -0.91 4.76 -9.01
C ASP A 118 -0.33 5.04 -10.39
N LEU A 119 -0.38 6.32 -10.77
CA LEU A 119 0.33 6.86 -11.92
C LEU A 119 1.30 7.97 -11.50
N ALA A 120 1.94 7.81 -10.34
CA ALA A 120 2.89 8.76 -9.77
C ALA A 120 4.00 9.16 -10.74
N PHE A 121 4.49 8.24 -11.56
CA PHE A 121 5.52 8.49 -12.58
C PHE A 121 5.07 9.45 -13.70
N ILE A 122 3.77 9.70 -13.86
CA ILE A 122 3.20 10.68 -14.78
C ILE A 122 2.90 12.00 -14.04
N ARG A 123 2.25 11.94 -12.86
CA ARG A 123 1.86 13.11 -12.06
C ARG A 123 3.07 13.83 -11.46
N TYR A 124 4.10 13.08 -11.05
CA TYR A 124 5.33 13.59 -10.41
C TYR A 124 6.58 13.05 -11.11
N PRO A 125 6.80 13.45 -12.39
CA PRO A 125 7.88 12.93 -13.23
C PRO A 125 9.28 13.16 -12.66
N GLN A 126 9.46 14.17 -11.80
CA GLN A 126 10.75 14.51 -11.18
C GLN A 126 11.27 13.42 -10.24
N PHE A 127 10.41 12.54 -9.72
CA PHE A 127 10.83 11.43 -8.85
C PHE A 127 11.22 10.16 -9.61
N TYR A 128 11.14 10.16 -10.96
CA TYR A 128 11.37 8.98 -11.79
C TYR A 128 12.33 9.27 -12.95
N LYS A 129 13.16 8.30 -13.29
CA LYS A 129 14.02 8.38 -14.46
C LYS A 129 13.18 8.43 -15.75
N PRO A 130 13.56 9.22 -16.79
CA PRO A 130 12.79 9.32 -18.01
C PRO A 130 12.51 7.98 -18.70
N ILE A 131 13.50 7.07 -18.72
CA ILE A 131 13.35 5.75 -19.31
C ILE A 131 12.33 4.87 -18.57
N ASP A 132 12.34 4.92 -17.23
CA ASP A 132 11.39 4.17 -16.41
C ASP A 132 9.96 4.68 -16.62
N ARG A 133 9.79 6.01 -16.72
CA ARG A 133 8.50 6.65 -17.03
C ARG A 133 7.92 6.19 -18.36
N MET A 134 8.76 6.15 -19.41
CA MET A 134 8.35 5.68 -20.74
C MET A 134 7.94 4.20 -20.70
N LEU A 135 8.74 3.37 -20.04
CA LEU A 135 8.46 1.93 -19.91
C LEU A 135 7.17 1.66 -19.09
N TYR A 136 6.99 2.34 -17.96
CA TYR A 136 5.79 2.19 -17.13
C TYR A 136 4.54 2.67 -17.87
N ARG A 137 4.60 3.84 -18.53
CA ARG A 137 3.49 4.34 -19.34
C ARG A 137 3.05 3.34 -20.41
N LYS A 138 4.01 2.73 -21.12
CA LYS A 138 3.74 1.74 -22.15
C LYS A 138 3.13 0.46 -21.54
N LYS A 139 3.73 -0.08 -20.49
CA LYS A 139 3.31 -1.36 -19.89
C LYS A 139 1.97 -1.25 -19.16
N TYR A 140 1.83 -0.25 -18.28
CA TYR A 140 0.61 -0.08 -17.48
C TYR A 140 -0.57 0.31 -18.39
N GLY A 141 -0.35 1.23 -19.34
CA GLY A 141 -1.37 1.59 -20.32
C GLY A 141 -1.77 0.44 -21.22
N ALA A 142 -0.82 -0.43 -21.63
CA ALA A 142 -1.15 -1.63 -22.40
C ALA A 142 -1.96 -2.61 -21.55
N SER A 143 -1.54 -2.88 -20.30
CA SER A 143 -2.26 -3.78 -19.39
C SER A 143 -3.68 -3.28 -19.11
N ALA A 144 -3.85 -1.98 -18.84
CA ALA A 144 -5.17 -1.39 -18.60
C ALA A 144 -6.11 -1.48 -19.82
N ARG A 145 -5.58 -1.22 -21.03
CA ARG A 145 -6.39 -1.30 -22.27
C ARG A 145 -6.83 -2.71 -22.66
N HIS A 146 -6.00 -3.72 -22.35
CA HIS A 146 -6.26 -5.11 -22.74
C HIS A 146 -6.90 -5.95 -21.63
N ALA A 147 -6.94 -5.48 -20.40
CA ALA A 147 -7.71 -6.13 -19.35
C ALA A 147 -9.21 -5.99 -19.61
N ASP A 148 -10.00 -7.00 -19.28
CA ASP A 148 -11.46 -6.88 -19.32
C ASP A 148 -11.96 -5.89 -18.29
N HIS A 149 -11.28 -5.83 -17.11
CA HIS A 149 -11.60 -4.87 -16.07
C HIS A 149 -10.33 -4.35 -15.37
N VAL A 150 -10.37 -3.08 -14.97
CA VAL A 150 -9.30 -2.42 -14.24
C VAL A 150 -9.78 -2.12 -12.82
N ILE A 151 -9.03 -2.60 -11.84
CA ILE A 151 -9.21 -2.20 -10.44
C ILE A 151 -8.25 -1.06 -10.13
N THR A 152 -8.73 -0.03 -9.45
CA THR A 152 -7.91 1.03 -8.88
C THR A 152 -8.04 1.06 -7.37
N VAL A 153 -6.99 1.50 -6.68
CA VAL A 153 -6.94 1.46 -5.21
C VAL A 153 -7.46 2.74 -4.54
N SER A 154 -7.83 3.74 -5.36
CA SER A 154 -8.44 5.00 -4.94
C SER A 154 -9.21 5.64 -6.09
N GLU A 155 -10.15 6.53 -5.76
CA GLU A 155 -10.86 7.34 -6.75
C GLU A 155 -9.92 8.30 -7.51
N GLN A 156 -8.86 8.76 -6.85
CA GLN A 156 -7.82 9.53 -7.52
C GLN A 156 -7.15 8.71 -8.63
N THR A 157 -6.75 7.46 -8.32
CA THR A 157 -6.16 6.57 -9.33
C THR A 157 -7.17 6.20 -10.42
N ARG A 158 -8.46 6.07 -10.09
CA ARG A 158 -9.53 5.83 -11.06
C ARG A 158 -9.60 6.96 -12.08
N ARG A 159 -9.69 8.21 -11.63
CA ARG A 159 -9.66 9.38 -12.52
C ARG A 159 -8.41 9.39 -13.38
N ASP A 160 -7.24 9.14 -12.80
CA ASP A 160 -5.97 9.11 -13.54
C ASP A 160 -5.95 8.03 -14.63
N VAL A 161 -6.50 6.85 -14.38
CA VAL A 161 -6.57 5.75 -15.37
C VAL A 161 -7.51 6.10 -16.51
N ILE A 162 -8.68 6.66 -16.23
CA ILE A 162 -9.65 7.09 -17.23
C ILE A 162 -9.04 8.21 -18.08
N ASP A 163 -8.57 9.28 -17.46
CA ASP A 163 -8.09 10.48 -18.16
C ASP A 163 -6.80 10.24 -18.96
N ILE A 164 -5.84 9.50 -18.40
CA ILE A 164 -4.49 9.38 -18.98
C ILE A 164 -4.39 8.21 -19.96
N PHE A 165 -5.07 7.09 -19.67
CA PHE A 165 -5.02 5.90 -20.51
C PHE A 165 -6.22 5.76 -21.45
N GLY A 166 -7.27 6.58 -21.27
CA GLY A 166 -8.49 6.56 -22.08
C GLY A 166 -9.29 5.27 -21.90
N ILE A 167 -9.37 4.77 -20.66
CA ILE A 167 -10.16 3.57 -20.35
C ILE A 167 -11.61 4.00 -20.10
N GLU A 168 -12.55 3.26 -20.65
CA GLU A 168 -13.98 3.46 -20.43
C GLU A 168 -14.33 3.35 -18.95
N GLU A 169 -15.18 4.24 -18.46
CA GLU A 169 -15.49 4.38 -17.03
C GLU A 169 -16.08 3.09 -16.43
N GLU A 170 -16.89 2.39 -17.20
CA GLU A 170 -17.56 1.15 -16.82
C GLU A 170 -16.59 -0.02 -16.61
N ARG A 171 -15.40 0.09 -17.19
CA ARG A 171 -14.33 -0.90 -17.05
C ARG A 171 -13.38 -0.60 -15.90
N VAL A 172 -13.65 0.43 -15.09
CA VAL A 172 -12.76 0.83 -13.99
C VAL A 172 -13.55 0.88 -12.69
N THR A 173 -13.17 0.05 -11.73
CA THR A 173 -13.77 0.04 -10.38
C THR A 173 -12.73 0.34 -9.32
N THR A 174 -13.07 1.22 -8.38
CA THR A 174 -12.26 1.43 -7.18
C THR A 174 -12.54 0.34 -6.17
N VAL A 175 -11.49 -0.40 -5.80
CA VAL A 175 -11.51 -1.37 -4.69
C VAL A 175 -10.47 -0.93 -3.68
N TYR A 176 -10.93 -0.39 -2.56
CA TYR A 176 -10.05 0.12 -1.53
C TYR A 176 -9.22 -0.97 -0.88
N GLN A 177 -8.02 -0.60 -0.48
CA GLN A 177 -7.13 -1.49 0.27
C GLN A 177 -7.54 -1.54 1.74
N GLY A 178 -7.25 -2.67 2.39
CA GLY A 178 -7.37 -2.82 3.82
C GLY A 178 -6.01 -2.88 4.51
N CYS A 179 -6.02 -3.02 5.84
CA CYS A 179 -4.83 -3.32 6.63
C CYS A 179 -5.11 -4.49 7.60
N SER A 180 -4.05 -4.99 8.22
CA SER A 180 -4.15 -6.07 9.20
C SER A 180 -5.01 -5.66 10.41
N GLU A 181 -5.87 -6.55 10.88
CA GLU A 181 -6.66 -6.36 12.10
C GLU A 181 -5.79 -6.23 13.36
N ALA A 182 -4.53 -6.63 13.31
CA ALA A 182 -3.57 -6.45 14.40
C ALA A 182 -3.42 -4.98 14.84
N PHE A 183 -3.69 -4.01 13.95
CA PHE A 183 -3.66 -2.59 14.32
C PHE A 183 -4.86 -2.17 15.17
N ALA A 184 -6.00 -2.81 15.05
CA ALA A 184 -7.20 -2.53 15.86
C ALA A 184 -7.17 -3.24 17.23
N ALA A 185 -6.43 -4.32 17.35
CA ALA A 185 -6.42 -5.22 18.51
C ALA A 185 -5.18 -5.01 19.43
N VAL A 186 -4.51 -3.86 19.35
CA VAL A 186 -3.26 -3.60 20.10
C VAL A 186 -3.53 -3.52 21.59
N THR A 187 -2.79 -4.32 22.39
CA THR A 187 -2.86 -4.27 23.84
C THR A 187 -1.90 -3.25 24.46
N PRO A 188 -2.15 -2.77 25.70
CA PRO A 188 -1.21 -1.91 26.42
C PRO A 188 0.18 -2.53 26.57
N GLU A 189 0.25 -3.85 26.76
CA GLU A 189 1.51 -4.62 26.91
C GLU A 189 2.34 -4.59 25.62
N GLU A 190 1.70 -4.65 24.45
CA GLU A 190 2.36 -4.54 23.14
C GLU A 190 2.94 -3.15 22.95
N VAL A 191 2.26 -2.08 23.37
CA VAL A 191 2.78 -0.71 23.35
C VAL A 191 4.01 -0.60 24.24
N VAL A 192 3.95 -1.12 25.47
CA VAL A 192 5.09 -1.12 26.40
C VAL A 192 6.26 -1.92 25.84
N THR A 193 6.00 -3.07 25.24
CA THR A 193 6.99 -3.94 24.62
C THR A 193 7.69 -3.22 23.45
N ALA A 194 6.93 -2.62 22.54
CA ALA A 194 7.47 -1.87 21.42
C ALA A 194 8.36 -0.71 21.92
N ARG A 195 7.88 0.05 22.91
CA ARG A 195 8.62 1.16 23.52
C ARG A 195 9.95 0.70 24.12
N LYS A 196 9.95 -0.33 24.95
CA LYS A 196 11.15 -0.86 25.59
C LYS A 196 12.15 -1.44 24.58
N THR A 197 11.66 -2.24 23.64
CA THR A 197 12.50 -2.92 22.65
C THR A 197 13.23 -1.95 21.73
N LEU A 198 12.57 -0.84 21.38
CA LEU A 198 13.08 0.13 20.41
C LEU A 198 13.58 1.43 21.05
N GLY A 199 13.51 1.58 22.37
CA GLY A 199 13.92 2.80 23.07
C GLY A 199 13.11 4.03 22.66
N LEU A 200 11.77 3.86 22.44
CA LEU A 200 10.92 4.95 21.98
C LEU A 200 10.70 5.99 23.08
N PRO A 201 10.62 7.29 22.74
CA PRO A 201 10.28 8.34 23.69
C PRO A 201 8.81 8.20 24.16
N ASP A 202 8.50 8.82 25.30
CA ASP A 202 7.14 8.77 25.88
C ASP A 202 6.10 9.53 25.05
N ARG A 203 6.52 10.58 24.38
CA ARG A 203 5.66 11.44 23.58
C ARG A 203 6.26 11.63 22.19
N TYR A 204 5.57 11.11 21.17
CA TYR A 204 6.08 11.23 19.80
C TYR A 204 4.98 11.38 18.75
N ILE A 205 5.37 12.06 17.68
CA ILE A 205 4.74 12.09 16.37
C ILE A 205 5.28 10.86 15.62
N LEU A 206 4.42 10.14 14.95
CA LEU A 206 4.81 8.98 14.14
C LEU A 206 4.73 9.27 12.64
N PHE A 207 5.74 8.83 11.91
CA PHE A 207 5.75 8.68 10.45
C PHE A 207 6.13 7.24 10.11
N VAL A 208 5.41 6.60 9.18
CA VAL A 208 5.74 5.25 8.69
C VAL A 208 5.77 5.24 7.17
N GLY A 209 6.91 4.80 6.61
CA GLY A 209 7.10 4.69 5.16
C GLY A 209 8.56 4.74 4.75
N SER A 210 8.89 4.29 3.52
CA SER A 210 10.25 4.46 2.98
C SER A 210 10.65 5.94 3.06
N ILE A 211 11.86 6.23 3.53
CA ILE A 211 12.31 7.61 3.70
C ILE A 211 12.76 8.13 2.32
N GLU A 212 11.80 8.62 1.56
CA GLU A 212 11.93 9.12 0.19
C GLU A 212 11.43 10.55 0.11
N GLU A 213 11.95 11.34 -0.84
CA GLU A 213 11.59 12.75 -1.01
C GLU A 213 10.08 12.93 -1.19
N ARG A 214 9.45 12.09 -1.98
CA ARG A 214 8.00 12.11 -2.23
C ARG A 214 7.16 11.98 -0.95
N LYS A 215 7.63 11.19 0.03
CA LYS A 215 6.94 10.98 1.32
C LYS A 215 7.16 12.11 2.33
N ASN A 216 8.04 13.05 2.02
CA ASN A 216 8.12 14.38 2.61
C ASN A 216 8.40 14.41 4.12
N LEU A 217 9.20 13.47 4.65
CA LEU A 217 9.60 13.46 6.06
C LEU A 217 10.31 14.75 6.48
N ALA A 218 11.00 15.43 5.54
CA ALA A 218 11.68 16.70 5.81
C ALA A 218 10.71 17.81 6.27
N LEU A 219 9.45 17.81 5.76
CA LEU A 219 8.43 18.77 6.21
C LEU A 219 8.06 18.56 7.69
N ILE A 220 8.01 17.29 8.15
CA ILE A 220 7.73 16.99 9.56
C ILE A 220 8.89 17.46 10.45
N VAL A 221 10.13 17.33 9.98
CA VAL A 221 11.31 17.85 10.69
C VAL A 221 11.27 19.38 10.79
N GLU A 222 10.83 20.07 9.74
CA GLU A 222 10.63 21.52 9.78
C GLU A 222 9.52 21.91 10.76
N ALA A 223 8.39 21.22 10.73
CA ALA A 223 7.31 21.45 11.68
C ALA A 223 7.74 21.16 13.11
N LEU A 224 8.52 20.10 13.35
CA LEU A 224 9.06 19.74 14.69
C LEU A 224 9.87 20.88 15.31
N SER A 225 10.61 21.65 14.52
CA SER A 225 11.38 22.80 15.01
C SER A 225 10.50 23.95 15.50
N GLN A 226 9.27 24.06 14.95
CA GLN A 226 8.32 25.13 15.22
C GLN A 226 7.31 24.79 16.34
N LEU A 227 7.21 23.50 16.76
CA LEU A 227 6.28 23.10 17.82
C LEU A 227 6.49 23.89 19.12
N GLN A 228 5.40 24.22 19.80
CA GLN A 228 5.42 24.84 21.13
C GLN A 228 6.00 23.87 22.17
N ASP A 229 5.54 22.62 22.14
CA ASP A 229 6.02 21.55 23.03
C ASP A 229 7.35 20.99 22.53
N LYS A 230 8.43 21.27 23.32
CA LYS A 230 9.79 20.83 22.99
C LYS A 230 10.11 19.41 23.45
N ASP A 231 9.23 18.77 24.23
CA ASP A 231 9.40 17.41 24.75
C ASP A 231 8.82 16.35 23.79
N VAL A 232 8.14 16.77 22.72
CA VAL A 232 7.63 15.88 21.70
C VAL A 232 8.72 15.53 20.70
N HIS A 233 8.91 14.23 20.45
CA HIS A 233 9.87 13.69 19.49
C HIS A 233 9.20 13.28 18.17
N LEU A 234 10.00 13.08 17.13
CA LEU A 234 9.57 12.48 15.86
C LEU A 234 10.18 11.08 15.73
N VAL A 235 9.33 10.07 15.66
CA VAL A 235 9.71 8.69 15.34
C VAL A 235 9.35 8.42 13.89
N ALA A 236 10.33 8.10 13.07
CA ALA A 236 10.16 7.76 11.66
C ALA A 236 10.60 6.31 11.41
N VAL A 237 9.63 5.47 11.06
CA VAL A 237 9.85 4.04 10.78
C VAL A 237 9.85 3.81 9.28
N GLY A 238 10.92 3.22 8.75
CA GLY A 238 10.93 2.87 7.34
C GLY A 238 12.27 2.47 6.77
N ARG A 239 12.25 2.11 5.49
CA ARG A 239 13.47 1.72 4.78
C ARG A 239 14.39 2.93 4.61
N LYS A 240 15.67 2.73 4.94
CA LYS A 240 16.72 3.71 4.69
C LYS A 240 16.95 3.88 3.19
N THR A 241 17.00 5.14 2.74
CA THR A 241 17.39 5.52 1.36
C THR A 241 18.46 6.61 1.44
N PRO A 242 19.10 7.00 0.33
CA PRO A 242 20.04 8.14 0.32
C PRO A 242 19.43 9.46 0.83
N TYR A 243 18.11 9.64 0.69
CA TYR A 243 17.39 10.84 1.17
C TYR A 243 17.40 11.01 2.69
N VAL A 244 17.70 9.96 3.46
CA VAL A 244 17.89 10.03 4.92
C VAL A 244 18.92 11.11 5.29
N ASN A 245 20.01 11.24 4.52
CA ASN A 245 21.04 12.25 4.79
C ASN A 245 20.47 13.68 4.71
N THR A 246 19.62 13.95 3.72
CA THR A 246 18.93 15.25 3.61
C THR A 246 18.06 15.54 4.81
N VAL A 247 17.33 14.54 5.31
CA VAL A 247 16.48 14.67 6.51
C VAL A 247 17.31 14.94 7.76
N VAL A 248 18.40 14.20 7.98
CA VAL A 248 19.32 14.38 9.11
C VAL A 248 20.00 15.75 9.07
N ASP A 249 20.46 16.17 7.91
CA ASP A 249 21.10 17.49 7.75
C ASP A 249 20.10 18.64 7.96
N ARG A 250 18.85 18.45 7.58
CA ARG A 250 17.77 19.39 7.89
C ARG A 250 17.52 19.46 9.40
N ALA A 251 17.42 18.32 10.08
CA ALA A 251 17.23 18.24 11.53
C ALA A 251 18.39 18.90 12.29
N ARG A 252 19.62 18.70 11.84
CA ARG A 252 20.83 19.32 12.43
C ARG A 252 20.79 20.83 12.29
N ARG A 253 20.51 21.36 11.10
CA ARG A 253 20.42 22.81 10.85
C ARG A 253 19.34 23.50 11.66
N LEU A 254 18.23 22.79 11.93
CA LEU A 254 17.11 23.30 12.70
C LEU A 254 17.24 23.04 14.21
N GLY A 255 18.32 22.42 14.69
CA GLY A 255 18.56 22.15 16.10
C GLY A 255 17.66 21.08 16.73
N VAL A 256 17.00 20.23 15.91
CA VAL A 256 16.05 19.21 16.39
C VAL A 256 16.55 17.78 16.21
N LEU A 257 17.82 17.58 15.93
CA LEU A 257 18.38 16.26 15.66
C LEU A 257 18.22 15.31 16.86
N SER A 258 18.33 15.78 18.09
CA SER A 258 18.13 14.99 19.31
C SER A 258 16.69 14.51 19.50
N ARG A 259 15.73 15.12 18.80
CA ARG A 259 14.32 14.78 18.84
C ARG A 259 13.88 13.92 17.65
N LEU A 260 14.80 13.56 16.73
CA LEU A 260 14.53 12.73 15.56
C LEU A 260 15.04 11.30 15.78
N HIS A 261 14.13 10.33 15.76
CA HIS A 261 14.42 8.89 15.86
C HIS A 261 14.12 8.19 14.54
N LEU A 262 15.15 7.67 13.90
CA LEU A 262 15.02 6.95 12.62
C LEU A 262 15.15 5.44 12.87
N LEU A 263 14.08 4.69 12.65
CA LEU A 263 14.01 3.25 12.87
C LEU A 263 13.98 2.50 11.53
N HIS A 264 14.90 1.59 11.36
CA HIS A 264 15.01 0.78 10.14
C HIS A 264 14.91 -0.70 10.46
N GLY A 265 14.30 -1.50 9.59
CA GLY A 265 14.20 -2.95 9.76
C GLY A 265 13.30 -3.38 10.93
N VAL A 266 12.34 -2.56 11.31
CA VAL A 266 11.39 -2.89 12.37
C VAL A 266 10.53 -4.08 11.94
N GLY A 267 10.46 -5.10 12.79
CA GLY A 267 9.62 -6.27 12.55
C GLY A 267 8.12 -5.93 12.57
N SER A 268 7.35 -6.61 11.73
CA SER A 268 5.91 -6.36 11.59
C SER A 268 5.12 -6.54 12.89
N LEU A 269 5.59 -7.38 13.81
CA LEU A 269 4.94 -7.62 15.10
C LEU A 269 5.02 -6.42 16.07
N LEU A 270 6.04 -5.57 15.93
CA LEU A 270 6.19 -4.38 16.78
C LEU A 270 5.45 -3.16 16.24
N LEU A 271 5.14 -3.17 14.95
CA LEU A 271 4.59 -2.00 14.26
C LEU A 271 3.24 -1.54 14.84
N PRO A 272 2.26 -2.42 15.15
CA PRO A 272 1.01 -1.98 15.77
C PRO A 272 1.22 -1.25 17.11
N GLY A 273 2.12 -1.74 17.98
CA GLY A 273 2.44 -1.10 19.25
C GLY A 273 3.12 0.27 19.09
N ILE A 274 3.92 0.46 18.02
CA ILE A 274 4.52 1.76 17.68
C ILE A 274 3.42 2.75 17.25
N TYR A 275 2.45 2.31 16.45
CA TYR A 275 1.33 3.16 16.08
C TYR A 275 0.53 3.56 17.32
N ALA A 276 0.03 2.60 18.08
CA ALA A 276 -0.84 2.84 19.24
C ALA A 276 -0.19 3.70 20.35
N GLY A 277 1.15 3.70 20.43
CA GLY A 277 1.92 4.55 21.36
C GLY A 277 2.08 5.99 20.89
N ALA A 278 1.80 6.33 19.64
CA ALA A 278 1.97 7.67 19.09
C ALA A 278 0.87 8.63 19.56
N LYS A 279 1.21 9.92 19.66
CA LYS A 279 0.25 10.99 19.96
C LYS A 279 -0.51 11.46 18.73
N VAL A 280 0.16 11.45 17.58
CA VAL A 280 -0.39 11.79 16.27
C VAL A 280 0.42 11.10 15.18
N PHE A 281 -0.24 10.63 14.15
CA PHE A 281 0.38 10.11 12.93
C PHE A 281 0.39 11.20 11.87
N VAL A 282 1.56 11.47 11.28
CA VAL A 282 1.73 12.52 10.28
C VAL A 282 2.25 11.92 8.98
N TYR A 283 1.50 12.11 7.90
CA TYR A 283 1.83 11.54 6.60
C TYR A 283 1.66 12.57 5.47
N PRO A 284 2.61 13.55 5.35
CA PRO A 284 2.51 14.65 4.41
C PRO A 284 3.03 14.28 3.03
N SER A 285 2.79 13.05 2.58
CA SER A 285 3.23 12.58 1.27
C SER A 285 2.64 13.43 0.15
N ARG A 286 3.48 13.78 -0.83
CA ARG A 286 3.06 14.59 -1.99
C ARG A 286 2.14 13.83 -2.94
N PHE A 287 2.28 12.52 -2.98
CA PHE A 287 1.43 11.65 -3.80
C PHE A 287 1.53 10.19 -3.34
N GLU A 288 0.40 9.52 -3.28
CA GLU A 288 0.26 8.09 -3.00
C GLU A 288 -0.79 7.45 -3.91
N GLY A 289 -0.79 6.13 -4.00
CA GLY A 289 -1.87 5.40 -4.65
C GLY A 289 -3.11 5.27 -3.77
N PHE A 290 -2.91 5.13 -2.43
CA PHE A 290 -4.01 5.12 -1.46
C PHE A 290 -3.58 5.73 -0.11
N GLY A 291 -2.85 5.04 0.74
CA GLY A 291 -2.47 5.54 2.06
C GLY A 291 -2.67 4.51 3.16
N ILE A 292 -2.24 3.25 2.92
CA ILE A 292 -2.30 2.19 3.94
C ILE A 292 -1.80 2.65 5.32
N PRO A 293 -0.68 3.38 5.46
CA PRO A 293 -0.22 3.85 6.77
C PRO A 293 -1.23 4.75 7.51
N ILE A 294 -2.10 5.45 6.79
CA ILE A 294 -3.18 6.25 7.39
C ILE A 294 -4.24 5.33 8.00
N ILE A 295 -4.69 4.31 7.26
CA ILE A 295 -5.70 3.37 7.80
C ILE A 295 -5.13 2.50 8.92
N GLU A 296 -3.83 2.20 8.93
CA GLU A 296 -3.14 1.56 10.06
C GLU A 296 -3.20 2.45 11.31
N ALA A 297 -2.92 3.75 11.17
CA ALA A 297 -2.98 4.71 12.27
C ALA A 297 -4.41 4.87 12.83
N LEU A 298 -5.41 5.00 11.96
CA LEU A 298 -6.81 5.11 12.39
C LEU A 298 -7.29 3.85 13.10
N ASN A 299 -6.95 2.64 12.61
CA ASN A 299 -7.24 1.39 13.29
C ASN A 299 -6.58 1.32 14.68
N ALA A 300 -5.33 1.79 14.80
CA ALA A 300 -4.63 1.86 16.08
C ALA A 300 -5.16 2.96 17.03
N GLY A 301 -6.20 3.69 16.63
CA GLY A 301 -6.79 4.77 17.43
C GLY A 301 -5.89 6.00 17.54
N VAL A 302 -5.16 6.34 16.47
CA VAL A 302 -4.23 7.48 16.46
C VAL A 302 -4.76 8.56 15.51
N PRO A 303 -4.85 9.84 15.96
CA PRO A 303 -5.24 10.94 15.11
C PRO A 303 -4.28 11.10 13.92
N VAL A 304 -4.83 11.45 12.76
CA VAL A 304 -4.07 11.54 11.52
C VAL A 304 -4.01 12.99 11.00
N ILE A 305 -2.81 13.39 10.56
CA ILE A 305 -2.61 14.60 9.76
C ILE A 305 -1.97 14.16 8.44
N GLY A 306 -2.72 14.30 7.33
CA GLY A 306 -2.27 13.99 5.97
C GLY A 306 -1.93 15.24 5.16
N ALA A 307 -1.57 15.04 3.88
CA ALA A 307 -1.49 16.12 2.91
C ALA A 307 -2.76 16.22 2.07
N THR A 308 -3.08 17.43 1.62
CA THR A 308 -4.15 17.68 0.63
C THR A 308 -3.68 17.34 -0.79
N GLY A 309 -4.63 17.22 -1.70
CA GLY A 309 -4.39 17.12 -3.14
C GLY A 309 -4.01 15.74 -3.65
N SER A 310 -4.26 14.68 -2.85
CA SER A 310 -4.08 13.29 -3.26
C SER A 310 -5.13 12.38 -2.61
N CYS A 311 -5.02 11.07 -2.85
CA CYS A 311 -5.91 10.05 -2.27
C CYS A 311 -5.83 9.93 -0.73
N LEU A 312 -4.97 10.68 -0.06
CA LEU A 312 -4.83 10.60 1.41
C LEU A 312 -6.11 11.03 2.13
N GLU A 313 -6.91 11.91 1.52
CA GLU A 313 -8.22 12.32 2.04
C GLU A 313 -9.24 11.16 1.96
N GLU A 314 -9.11 10.31 0.94
CA GLU A 314 -9.93 9.09 0.81
C GLU A 314 -9.55 8.04 1.88
N ALA A 315 -8.27 7.94 2.25
CA ALA A 315 -7.80 7.02 3.27
C ALA A 315 -8.10 7.49 4.69
N GLY A 316 -7.96 8.81 4.95
CA GLY A 316 -8.06 9.39 6.29
C GLY A 316 -9.45 9.88 6.67
N GLY A 317 -10.32 10.11 5.69
CA GLY A 317 -11.69 10.57 5.91
C GLY A 317 -11.81 11.99 6.44
N PRO A 318 -13.04 12.47 6.65
CA PRO A 318 -13.34 13.88 6.95
C PRO A 318 -12.91 14.32 8.35
N SER A 319 -12.65 13.40 9.27
CA SER A 319 -12.25 13.70 10.65
C SER A 319 -10.75 13.77 10.85
N SER A 320 -9.95 13.42 9.85
CA SER A 320 -8.51 13.68 9.82
C SER A 320 -8.22 15.14 9.44
N LEU A 321 -7.05 15.64 9.78
CA LEU A 321 -6.60 16.97 9.35
C LEU A 321 -5.74 16.86 8.10
N TYR A 322 -5.74 17.91 7.26
CA TYR A 322 -4.98 17.93 6.02
C TYR A 322 -4.28 19.26 5.81
N THR A 323 -3.01 19.22 5.41
CA THR A 323 -2.18 20.39 5.18
C THR A 323 -1.61 20.41 3.75
N ASP A 324 -1.27 21.58 3.26
CA ASP A 324 -0.44 21.70 2.06
C ASP A 324 0.92 21.01 2.30
N PRO A 325 1.36 20.09 1.43
CA PRO A 325 2.64 19.40 1.57
C PRO A 325 3.88 20.31 1.45
N ASN A 326 3.70 21.62 1.32
CA ASN A 326 4.76 22.62 1.30
C ASN A 326 4.70 23.59 2.50
N ASN A 327 3.75 23.42 3.43
CA ASN A 327 3.52 24.36 4.52
C ASN A 327 3.84 23.74 5.90
N ALA A 328 5.11 23.83 6.30
CA ALA A 328 5.57 23.32 7.60
C ALA A 328 4.96 24.08 8.79
N THR A 329 4.69 25.37 8.66
CA THR A 329 4.07 26.19 9.72
C THR A 329 2.65 25.78 9.99
N MET A 330 1.85 25.54 8.93
CA MET A 330 0.48 25.03 9.08
C MET A 330 0.51 23.62 9.68
N LEU A 331 1.42 22.76 9.24
CA LEU A 331 1.59 21.42 9.81
C LEU A 331 1.92 21.50 11.31
N ALA A 332 2.84 22.38 11.74
CA ALA A 332 3.20 22.57 13.14
C ALA A 332 1.97 23.01 13.96
N ALA A 333 1.22 24.00 13.49
CA ALA A 333 0.00 24.48 14.17
C ALA A 333 -1.06 23.37 14.31
N MET A 334 -1.24 22.52 13.30
CA MET A 334 -2.14 21.35 13.38
C MET A 334 -1.66 20.32 14.39
N ILE A 335 -0.35 20.03 14.43
CA ILE A 335 0.23 19.10 15.40
C ILE A 335 0.02 19.65 16.82
N ASP A 336 0.37 20.92 17.10
CA ASP A 336 0.17 21.54 18.39
C ASP A 336 -1.29 21.49 18.83
N ARG A 337 -2.22 21.79 17.91
CA ARG A 337 -3.66 21.69 18.17
C ARG A 337 -4.10 20.29 18.61
N VAL A 338 -3.66 19.24 17.90
CA VAL A 338 -3.99 17.84 18.24
C VAL A 338 -3.34 17.43 19.58
N LEU A 339 -2.14 17.95 19.89
CA LEU A 339 -1.45 17.65 21.14
C LEU A 339 -2.10 18.29 22.36
N ILE A 340 -2.66 19.50 22.23
CA ILE A 340 -3.23 20.32 23.31
C ILE A 340 -4.72 20.04 23.50
N ASP A 341 -5.50 19.98 22.41
CA ASP A 341 -6.94 19.83 22.45
C ASP A 341 -7.33 18.35 22.60
N ILE A 342 -7.59 17.95 23.85
CA ILE A 342 -7.97 16.57 24.20
C ILE A 342 -9.31 16.21 23.57
N SER A 343 -10.27 17.14 23.52
CA SER A 343 -11.61 16.89 22.94
C SER A 343 -11.54 16.65 21.44
N LEU A 344 -10.78 17.49 20.72
CA LEU A 344 -10.52 17.29 19.29
C LEU A 344 -9.85 15.95 19.03
N ARG A 345 -8.81 15.64 19.82
CA ARG A 345 -8.07 14.37 19.66
C ARG A 345 -8.97 13.16 19.86
N GLN A 346 -9.80 13.15 20.91
CA GLN A 346 -10.74 12.07 21.16
C GLN A 346 -11.75 11.93 20.01
N LYS A 347 -12.32 13.06 19.56
CA LYS A 347 -13.22 13.05 18.41
C LYS A 347 -12.56 12.48 17.16
N MET A 348 -11.32 12.86 16.84
CA MET A 348 -10.57 12.33 15.70
C MET A 348 -10.36 10.82 15.82
N ILE A 349 -10.12 10.29 17.03
CA ILE A 349 -9.95 8.86 17.28
C ILE A 349 -11.27 8.11 17.04
N ASP A 350 -12.36 8.57 17.62
CA ASP A 350 -13.66 7.89 17.56
C ASP A 350 -14.23 7.90 16.14
N ASP A 351 -14.21 9.04 15.49
CA ASP A 351 -14.65 9.18 14.10
C ASP A 351 -13.73 8.40 13.13
N GLY A 352 -12.41 8.40 13.40
CA GLY A 352 -11.43 7.68 12.59
C GLY A 352 -11.64 6.16 12.66
N ARG A 353 -11.89 5.61 13.84
CA ARG A 353 -12.23 4.19 14.03
C ARG A 353 -13.49 3.79 13.29
N SER A 354 -14.54 4.62 13.36
CA SER A 354 -15.77 4.38 12.59
C SER A 354 -15.51 4.45 11.08
N TYR A 355 -14.69 5.40 10.64
CA TYR A 355 -14.40 5.59 9.23
C TYR A 355 -13.67 4.39 8.59
N VAL A 356 -12.73 3.77 9.32
CA VAL A 356 -11.93 2.67 8.76
C VAL A 356 -12.68 1.34 8.65
N GLU A 357 -13.85 1.20 9.24
CA GLU A 357 -14.69 0.00 9.09
C GLU A 357 -15.03 -0.32 7.62
N ARG A 358 -14.95 0.66 6.73
CA ARG A 358 -15.10 0.50 5.28
C ARG A 358 -13.92 -0.20 4.60
N PHE A 359 -12.77 -0.30 5.27
CA PHE A 359 -11.52 -0.87 4.74
C PHE A 359 -11.17 -2.22 5.36
N THR A 360 -12.18 -2.98 5.77
CA THR A 360 -11.97 -4.31 6.36
C THR A 360 -11.57 -5.35 5.32
N PRO A 361 -10.85 -6.42 5.73
CA PRO A 361 -10.52 -7.54 4.85
C PRO A 361 -11.78 -8.15 4.21
N LYS A 362 -12.85 -8.32 4.99
CA LYS A 362 -14.13 -8.86 4.49
C LYS A 362 -14.71 -8.00 3.36
N ARG A 363 -14.67 -6.67 3.50
CA ARG A 363 -15.16 -5.76 2.46
C ARG A 363 -14.31 -5.87 1.19
N LEU A 364 -13.00 -5.89 1.34
CA LEU A 364 -12.08 -6.11 0.21
C LEU A 364 -12.38 -7.42 -0.54
N ALA A 365 -12.60 -8.53 0.18
CA ALA A 365 -12.95 -9.80 -0.44
C ALA A 365 -14.28 -9.73 -1.21
N CYS A 366 -15.29 -9.05 -0.65
CA CYS A 366 -16.58 -8.86 -1.32
C CYS A 366 -16.43 -8.03 -2.59
N ASP A 367 -15.73 -6.91 -2.52
CA ASP A 367 -15.57 -5.99 -3.66
C ASP A 367 -14.75 -6.65 -4.79
N LEU A 368 -13.67 -7.38 -4.47
CA LEU A 368 -12.91 -8.16 -5.44
C LEU A 368 -13.75 -9.25 -6.10
N SER A 369 -14.53 -10.01 -5.30
CA SER A 369 -15.38 -11.07 -5.82
C SER A 369 -16.44 -10.53 -6.78
N ALA A 370 -17.07 -9.40 -6.44
CA ALA A 370 -18.05 -8.75 -7.32
C ALA A 370 -17.43 -8.36 -8.68
N VAL A 371 -16.20 -7.84 -8.68
CA VAL A 371 -15.49 -7.55 -9.95
C VAL A 371 -15.22 -8.83 -10.73
N TYR A 372 -14.78 -9.91 -10.08
CA TYR A 372 -14.47 -11.18 -10.76
C TYR A 372 -15.74 -11.80 -11.37
N GLU A 373 -16.83 -11.84 -10.62
CA GLU A 373 -18.12 -12.35 -11.09
C GLU A 373 -18.64 -11.56 -12.29
N ASN A 374 -18.59 -10.22 -12.22
CA ASN A 374 -18.99 -9.36 -13.34
C ASN A 374 -18.17 -9.61 -14.61
N VAL A 375 -16.86 -9.80 -14.48
CA VAL A 375 -16.00 -10.13 -15.61
C VAL A 375 -16.39 -11.48 -16.21
N LEU A 376 -16.64 -12.49 -15.40
CA LEU A 376 -16.97 -13.84 -15.89
C LEU A 376 -18.34 -13.91 -16.57
N LEU A 377 -19.32 -13.11 -16.13
CA LEU A 377 -20.63 -13.00 -16.80
C LEU A 377 -20.51 -12.54 -18.27
N THR A 378 -19.45 -11.86 -18.65
CA THR A 378 -19.23 -11.46 -20.05
C THR A 378 -18.75 -12.60 -20.95
N TYR A 379 -18.42 -13.76 -20.39
CA TYR A 379 -17.94 -14.96 -21.08
C TYR A 379 -18.99 -16.09 -21.16
N GLU A 380 -20.09 -15.96 -20.43
CA GLU A 380 -21.25 -16.82 -20.51
C GLU A 380 -22.17 -16.43 -21.72
#